data_d7d467b113a91549540973a3ba1f7d81
#
_entry.id   d7d467b113a91549540973a3ba1f7d81
#
_cell.length_a   1.000
_cell.length_b   1.000
_cell.length_c   1.000
_cell.angle_alpha   90.00
_cell.angle_beta   90.00
_cell.angle_gamma   90.00
#
_symmetry.space_group_name_H-M   'P 1'
#
loop_
_entity.id
_entity.type
_entity.pdbx_description
1 polymer ?
#
loop_
_entity_poly.entity_id
_entity_poly.type
_entity_poly.pdbx_seq_one_letter_code
_entity_poly.pdbx_strand_id
1 'polypeptide(L)'
;MTSKIRDGSRILAAVHETAHDLHIAGFIDKRRMRHFDALCLDPIHPYTGEGIRALRARYQLSQTVLASILNTSASTVRQWELGAKHPSGPSLKLLSILDHKGLDALL
;
A
#
# COMPACT_ATOMS: atom_id res chain seq x y z
N MET A 1 21.84 4.51 -5.79
CA MET A 1 20.81 3.88 -4.97
C MET A 1 19.46 3.80 -5.69
N THR A 2 18.95 4.91 -6.18
CA THR A 2 17.71 4.95 -6.95
C THR A 2 17.74 4.10 -8.21
N SER A 3 18.88 4.05 -8.93
CA SER A 3 19.03 3.24 -10.14
C SER A 3 18.93 1.75 -9.85
N LYS A 4 19.50 1.28 -8.72
CA LYS A 4 19.48 -0.13 -8.33
C LYS A 4 18.06 -0.58 -7.98
N ILE A 5 17.28 0.25 -7.28
CA ILE A 5 15.87 -0.02 -6.98
C ILE A 5 15.05 -0.02 -8.28
N ARG A 6 15.32 0.93 -9.16
CA ARG A 6 14.66 1.04 -10.47
C ARG A 6 14.93 -0.17 -11.34
N ASP A 7 16.18 -0.68 -11.34
CA ASP A 7 16.54 -1.87 -12.10
C ASP A 7 15.85 -3.11 -11.57
N GLY A 8 15.75 -3.26 -10.23
CA GLY A 8 14.97 -4.32 -9.60
C GLY A 8 13.50 -4.28 -10.00
N SER A 9 12.89 -3.09 -10.03
CA SER A 9 11.49 -2.92 -10.46
C SER A 9 11.29 -3.30 -11.93
N ARG A 10 12.24 -2.96 -12.79
CA ARG A 10 12.17 -3.32 -14.22
C ARG A 10 12.29 -4.83 -14.42
N ILE A 11 13.17 -5.50 -13.68
CA ILE A 11 13.33 -6.95 -13.73
C ILE A 11 12.03 -7.64 -13.29
N LEU A 12 11.42 -7.20 -12.18
CA LEU A 12 10.17 -7.75 -11.70
C LEU A 12 9.02 -7.50 -12.68
N ALA A 13 8.97 -6.31 -13.29
CA ALA A 13 7.98 -5.99 -14.30
C ALA A 13 8.11 -6.89 -15.53
N ALA A 14 9.33 -7.15 -15.99
CA ALA A 14 9.59 -8.05 -17.11
C ALA A 14 9.20 -9.49 -16.78
N VAL A 15 9.49 -9.96 -15.57
CA VAL A 15 9.08 -11.30 -15.11
C VAL A 15 7.56 -11.42 -15.07
N HIS A 16 6.87 -10.40 -14.55
CA HIS A 16 5.41 -10.38 -14.48
C HIS A 16 4.79 -10.39 -15.89
N GLU A 17 5.31 -9.60 -16.80
CA GLU A 17 4.83 -9.54 -18.19
C GLU A 17 4.99 -10.90 -18.87
N THR A 18 6.14 -11.55 -18.72
CA THR A 18 6.38 -12.88 -19.26
C THR A 18 5.41 -13.91 -18.67
N ALA A 19 5.19 -13.87 -17.35
CA ALA A 19 4.25 -14.75 -16.66
C ALA A 19 2.81 -14.54 -17.15
N HIS A 20 2.43 -13.26 -17.37
CA HIS A 20 1.11 -12.92 -17.90
C HIS A 20 0.90 -13.48 -19.30
N ASP A 21 1.89 -13.34 -20.18
CA ASP A 21 1.83 -13.89 -21.54
C ASP A 21 1.72 -15.41 -21.52
N LEU A 22 2.46 -16.08 -20.64
CA LEU A 22 2.38 -17.54 -20.45
C LEU A 22 1.02 -17.97 -19.91
N HIS A 23 0.41 -17.17 -19.03
CA HIS A 23 -0.92 -17.43 -18.50
C HIS A 23 -1.98 -17.36 -19.62
N ILE A 24 -1.92 -16.33 -20.46
CA ILE A 24 -2.81 -16.18 -21.62
C ILE A 24 -2.65 -17.35 -22.56
N ALA A 25 -1.41 -17.83 -22.77
CA ALA A 25 -1.12 -18.97 -23.63
C ALA A 25 -1.47 -20.33 -22.98
N GLY A 26 -1.89 -20.35 -21.72
CA GLY A 26 -2.32 -21.56 -21.04
C GLY A 26 -1.20 -22.34 -20.33
N PHE A 27 0.02 -21.80 -20.28
CA PHE A 27 1.17 -22.44 -19.62
C PHE A 27 1.22 -22.23 -18.11
N ILE A 28 0.56 -21.17 -17.61
CA ILE A 28 0.51 -20.83 -16.18
C ILE A 28 -0.95 -20.75 -15.76
N ASP A 29 -1.32 -21.45 -14.68
CA ASP A 29 -2.67 -21.42 -14.13
C ASP A 29 -2.92 -20.14 -13.30
N LYS A 30 -4.18 -19.93 -12.90
CA LYS A 30 -4.58 -18.76 -12.10
C LYS A 30 -3.83 -18.64 -10.78
N ARG A 31 -3.52 -19.75 -10.14
CA ARG A 31 -2.83 -19.79 -8.84
C ARG A 31 -1.39 -19.28 -9.01
N ARG A 32 -0.68 -19.75 -10.03
CA ARG A 32 0.68 -19.30 -10.31
C ARG A 32 0.70 -17.84 -10.76
N MET A 33 -0.29 -17.42 -11.56
CA MET A 33 -0.39 -16.02 -11.98
C MET A 33 -0.59 -15.10 -10.79
N ARG A 34 -1.42 -15.46 -9.82
CA ARG A 34 -1.57 -14.69 -8.58
C ARG A 34 -0.26 -14.59 -7.79
N HIS A 35 0.54 -15.64 -7.81
CA HIS A 35 1.86 -15.61 -7.16
C HIS A 35 2.78 -14.59 -7.84
N PHE A 36 2.82 -14.55 -9.17
CA PHE A 36 3.58 -13.53 -9.90
C PHE A 36 3.03 -12.12 -9.65
N ASP A 37 1.71 -11.96 -9.59
CA ASP A 37 1.09 -10.67 -9.25
C ASP A 37 1.56 -10.19 -7.88
N ALA A 38 1.59 -11.08 -6.89
CA ALA A 38 2.05 -10.73 -5.54
C ALA A 38 3.53 -10.32 -5.51
N LEU A 39 4.38 -10.97 -6.30
CA LEU A 39 5.81 -10.65 -6.37
C LEU A 39 6.06 -9.28 -7.02
N CYS A 40 5.14 -8.81 -7.84
CA CYS A 40 5.30 -7.57 -8.62
C CYS A 40 4.50 -6.40 -8.05
N LEU A 41 3.98 -6.52 -6.81
CA LEU A 41 3.32 -5.41 -6.13
C LEU A 41 4.32 -4.29 -5.85
N ASP A 42 3.89 -3.05 -6.07
CA ASP A 42 4.69 -1.89 -5.77
C ASP A 42 4.94 -1.78 -4.26
N PRO A 43 6.17 -1.40 -3.84
CA PRO A 43 6.44 -1.18 -2.43
C PRO A 43 5.60 0.00 -1.90
N ILE A 44 5.16 -0.12 -0.65
CA ILE A 44 4.39 0.93 0.01
C ILE A 44 5.37 1.95 0.60
N HIS A 45 5.22 3.21 0.21
CA HIS A 45 6.03 4.30 0.72
C HIS A 45 5.60 4.70 2.14
N PRO A 46 6.54 5.08 3.01
CA PRO A 46 6.18 5.58 4.33
C PRO A 46 5.32 6.86 4.25
N TYR A 47 4.41 7.00 5.19
CA TYR A 47 3.59 8.21 5.32
C TYR A 47 4.16 9.11 6.40
N THR A 48 4.32 10.40 6.10
CA THR A 48 4.70 11.42 7.08
C THR A 48 3.47 11.85 7.88
N GLY A 49 3.70 12.51 9.03
CA GLY A 49 2.60 13.06 9.82
C GLY A 49 1.74 14.04 9.01
N GLU A 50 2.36 14.87 8.18
CA GLU A 50 1.64 15.77 7.29
C GLU A 50 0.84 15.01 6.23
N GLY A 51 1.41 13.97 5.68
CA GLY A 51 0.73 13.10 4.70
C GLY A 51 -0.51 12.45 5.28
N ILE A 52 -0.44 11.98 6.53
CA ILE A 52 -1.59 11.39 7.22
C ILE A 52 -2.66 12.45 7.49
N ARG A 53 -2.29 13.64 7.93
CA ARG A 53 -3.24 14.76 8.12
C ARG A 53 -3.92 15.14 6.82
N ALA A 54 -3.15 15.23 5.72
CA ALA A 54 -3.70 15.56 4.41
C ALA A 54 -4.68 14.49 3.93
N LEU A 55 -4.34 13.21 4.13
CA LEU A 55 -5.22 12.10 3.78
C LEU A 55 -6.51 12.14 4.59
N ARG A 56 -6.41 12.40 5.88
CA ARG A 56 -7.56 12.55 6.78
C ARG A 56 -8.45 13.73 6.35
N ALA A 57 -7.84 14.86 6.02
CA ALA A 57 -8.56 16.04 5.54
C ALA A 57 -9.30 15.79 4.23
N ARG A 58 -8.68 15.03 3.32
CA ARG A 58 -9.28 14.70 2.02
C ARG A 58 -10.62 13.99 2.16
N TYR A 59 -10.75 13.12 3.18
CA TYR A 59 -11.97 12.38 3.46
C TYR A 59 -12.77 12.95 4.62
N GLN A 60 -12.37 14.12 5.15
CA GLN A 60 -13.04 14.79 6.27
C GLN A 60 -13.18 13.89 7.49
N LEU A 61 -12.12 13.16 7.82
CA LEU A 61 -12.09 12.23 8.94
C LEU A 61 -11.45 12.86 10.17
N SER A 62 -12.03 12.64 11.35
CA SER A 62 -11.36 12.95 12.61
C SER A 62 -10.26 11.91 12.89
N GLN A 63 -9.37 12.23 13.83
CA GLN A 63 -8.36 11.25 14.28
C GLN A 63 -9.01 9.98 14.84
N THR A 64 -10.08 10.14 15.59
CA THR A 64 -10.83 9.01 16.17
C THR A 64 -11.48 8.13 15.10
N VAL A 65 -12.08 8.74 14.08
CA VAL A 65 -12.72 8.00 13.00
C VAL A 65 -11.65 7.27 12.16
N LEU A 66 -10.56 7.94 11.82
CA LEU A 66 -9.47 7.29 11.11
C LEU A 66 -8.92 6.10 11.91
N ALA A 67 -8.72 6.29 13.21
CA ALA A 67 -8.24 5.22 14.08
C ALA A 67 -9.20 4.01 14.06
N SER A 68 -10.51 4.26 14.09
CA SER A 68 -11.51 3.19 14.01
C SER A 68 -11.44 2.45 12.67
N ILE A 69 -11.28 3.16 11.59
CA ILE A 69 -11.16 2.58 10.24
C ILE A 69 -9.93 1.68 10.15
N LEU A 70 -8.83 2.10 10.76
CA LEU A 70 -7.56 1.37 10.75
C LEU A 70 -7.45 0.36 11.89
N ASN A 71 -8.47 0.23 12.73
CA ASN A 71 -8.50 -0.65 13.89
C ASN A 71 -7.34 -0.38 14.85
N THR A 72 -7.10 0.89 15.15
CA THR A 72 -6.09 1.35 16.10
C THR A 72 -6.67 2.42 17.02
N SER A 73 -5.86 3.03 17.88
CA SER A 73 -6.32 4.07 18.80
C SER A 73 -6.10 5.47 18.24
N ALA A 74 -6.93 6.42 18.67
CA ALA A 74 -6.76 7.83 18.31
C ALA A 74 -5.41 8.37 18.80
N SER A 75 -4.94 7.89 19.95
CA SER A 75 -3.61 8.23 20.47
C SER A 75 -2.51 7.82 19.50
N THR A 76 -2.62 6.64 18.90
CA THR A 76 -1.65 6.16 17.91
C THR A 76 -1.65 7.05 16.67
N VAL A 77 -2.82 7.42 16.15
CA VAL A 77 -2.92 8.32 14.99
C VAL A 77 -2.29 9.68 15.33
N ARG A 78 -2.56 10.20 16.52
CA ARG A 78 -1.96 11.47 16.98
C ARG A 78 -0.44 11.39 17.00
N GLN A 79 0.14 10.29 17.49
CA GLN A 79 1.58 10.09 17.53
C GLN A 79 2.19 10.00 16.13
N TRP A 80 1.48 9.41 15.18
CA TRP A 80 1.92 9.40 13.79
C TRP A 80 1.95 10.81 13.21
N GLU A 81 0.92 11.61 13.47
CA GLU A 81 0.82 12.99 12.95
C GLU A 81 1.85 13.91 13.58
N LEU A 82 2.26 13.64 14.83
CA LEU A 82 3.32 14.40 15.50
C LEU A 82 4.73 13.94 15.13
N GLY A 83 4.86 12.80 14.43
CA GLY A 83 6.15 12.23 14.08
C GLY A 83 6.83 11.45 15.20
N ALA A 84 6.16 11.26 16.35
CA ALA A 84 6.70 10.50 17.47
C ALA A 84 6.78 9.00 17.17
N LYS A 85 5.84 8.52 16.36
CA LYS A 85 5.82 7.13 15.87
C LYS A 85 5.43 7.14 14.40
N HIS A 86 5.69 6.04 13.72
CA HIS A 86 5.38 5.88 12.30
C HIS A 86 4.51 4.65 12.09
N PRO A 87 3.50 4.72 11.19
CA PRO A 87 2.73 3.54 10.85
C PRO A 87 3.62 2.49 10.19
N SER A 88 3.39 1.22 10.49
CA SER A 88 4.14 0.10 9.94
C SER A 88 3.21 -1.10 9.78
N GLY A 89 3.66 -2.09 9.02
CA GLY A 89 2.91 -3.33 8.82
C GLY A 89 1.49 -3.09 8.29
N PRO A 90 0.48 -3.73 8.91
CA PRO A 90 -0.90 -3.62 8.43
C PRO A 90 -1.44 -2.19 8.39
N SER A 91 -1.09 -1.34 9.34
CA SER A 91 -1.54 0.06 9.36
C SER A 91 -1.05 0.82 8.13
N LEU A 92 0.21 0.60 7.74
CA LEU A 92 0.78 1.23 6.56
C LEU A 92 0.06 0.77 5.30
N LYS A 93 -0.25 -0.51 5.19
CA LYS A 93 -1.00 -1.07 4.07
C LYS A 93 -2.41 -0.48 3.98
N LEU A 94 -3.09 -0.35 5.11
CA LEU A 94 -4.44 0.21 5.16
C LEU A 94 -4.45 1.69 4.77
N LEU A 95 -3.45 2.46 5.21
CA LEU A 95 -3.29 3.85 4.77
C LEU A 95 -3.09 3.95 3.26
N SER A 96 -2.28 3.07 2.70
CA SER A 96 -2.06 3.01 1.26
C SER A 96 -3.35 2.68 0.49
N ILE A 97 -4.15 1.75 1.00
CA ILE A 97 -5.44 1.39 0.38
C ILE A 97 -6.39 2.59 0.43
N LEU A 98 -6.47 3.28 1.56
CA LEU A 98 -7.29 4.48 1.69
C LEU A 98 -6.87 5.55 0.69
N ASP A 99 -5.56 5.76 0.55
CA ASP A 99 -4.99 6.77 -0.34
C ASP A 99 -5.29 6.49 -1.81
N HIS A 100 -5.10 5.25 -2.26
CA HIS A 100 -5.15 4.89 -3.67
C HIS A 100 -6.51 4.33 -4.13
N LYS A 101 -7.25 3.70 -3.24
CA LYS A 101 -8.52 3.04 -3.58
C LYS A 101 -9.75 3.68 -2.95
N GLY A 102 -9.56 4.60 -2.02
CA GLY A 102 -10.63 5.33 -1.38
C GLY A 102 -11.20 4.66 -0.16
N LEU A 103 -12.10 5.38 0.50
CA LEU A 103 -12.68 4.99 1.78
C LEU A 103 -13.54 3.72 1.68
N ASP A 104 -14.25 3.55 0.57
CA ASP A 104 -15.14 2.41 0.35
C ASP A 104 -14.40 1.08 0.39
N ALA A 105 -13.12 1.06 0.05
CA ALA A 105 -12.32 -0.15 0.08
C ALA A 105 -12.06 -0.66 1.50
N LEU A 106 -12.24 0.21 2.52
CA LEU A 106 -12.00 -0.13 3.93
C LEU A 106 -13.28 -0.33 4.74
N LEU A 107 -14.44 0.01 4.19
CA LEU A 107 -15.73 -0.07 4.88
C LEU A 107 -16.56 -1.32 4.55
#